data_5d22afd5614a16fc60c5f092a8ed164c
#
_entry.id   5d22afd5614a16fc60c5f092a8ed164c
#
_cell.length_a   1.000
_cell.length_b   1.000
_cell.length_c   1.000
_cell.angle_alpha   90.00
_cell.angle_beta   90.00
_cell.angle_gamma   90.00
#
_symmetry.space_group_name_H-M   'P 1'
#
loop_
_entity.id
_entity.type
_entity.pdbx_description
1 polymer ?
#
loop_
_entity_poly.entity_id
_entity_poly.type
_entity_poly.pdbx_seq_one_letter_code
_entity_poly.pdbx_strand_id
1 'polypeptide(L)'
;MHTWDRSDSSSKPRSSLGRILSIITLVTSVAALYLALKKPAPVAAPQPAAAVTANAQSFQTKVTQLAQAQADGQTGSEVRLTADEIGAAIAQASTQIASVPASTQPTNVASSSSAADPSSTLAAGSLDASSIGEPLVSMEGDVVRGQFLTEVGGKKVYVTLAGHLGAKDGYATFQPTEFRVGDLSIPVSLVNDALQKKLLEQRDRLKLPEFVSDVRVENGELIVKQK
;
A
#
# COMPACT_ATOMS: atom_id res chain seq x y z
N MET A 1 -80.61 2.42 13.05
CA MET A 1 -79.58 3.13 13.86
C MET A 1 -78.22 2.56 13.51
N HIS A 2 -77.54 3.24 12.57
CA HIS A 2 -76.18 2.86 12.17
C HIS A 2 -75.22 3.90 12.73
N THR A 3 -74.39 3.49 13.67
CA THR A 3 -73.29 4.28 14.18
C THR A 3 -72.08 4.08 13.27
N TRP A 4 -71.59 5.12 12.64
CA TRP A 4 -70.38 5.14 11.85
C TRP A 4 -69.19 5.27 12.78
N ASP A 5 -68.39 4.21 12.80
CA ASP A 5 -67.10 4.21 13.47
C ASP A 5 -66.09 5.00 12.64
N ARG A 6 -65.63 6.11 13.21
CA ARG A 6 -64.67 7.01 12.54
C ARG A 6 -63.29 6.52 12.93
N SER A 7 -62.68 5.69 12.04
CA SER A 7 -61.31 5.27 12.18
C SER A 7 -60.37 6.48 12.10
N ASP A 8 -59.89 6.92 13.23
CA ASP A 8 -58.78 7.89 13.33
C ASP A 8 -57.52 7.31 12.73
N SER A 9 -57.21 7.67 11.52
CA SER A 9 -55.90 7.44 10.90
C SER A 9 -54.90 8.41 11.53
N SER A 10 -54.30 8.01 12.63
CA SER A 10 -53.15 8.71 13.19
C SER A 10 -51.96 8.64 12.24
N SER A 11 -51.81 9.65 11.44
CA SER A 11 -50.64 9.87 10.63
C SER A 11 -49.42 10.13 11.51
N LYS A 12 -48.63 9.07 11.76
CA LYS A 12 -47.33 9.16 12.42
C LYS A 12 -46.42 10.14 11.66
N PRO A 13 -45.78 11.10 12.36
CA PRO A 13 -44.79 11.97 11.71
C PRO A 13 -43.51 11.17 11.45
N ARG A 14 -43.45 10.57 10.27
CA ARG A 14 -42.38 9.66 9.82
C ARG A 14 -41.24 10.35 9.05
N SER A 15 -41.09 11.66 9.06
CA SER A 15 -40.22 12.25 8.05
C SER A 15 -39.04 13.09 8.53
N SER A 16 -38.96 13.52 9.77
CA SER A 16 -37.84 14.38 10.18
C SER A 16 -36.58 13.61 10.57
N LEU A 17 -36.72 12.55 11.38
CA LEU A 17 -35.59 11.71 11.80
C LEU A 17 -34.91 11.00 10.62
N GLY A 18 -35.68 10.45 9.68
CA GLY A 18 -35.13 9.80 8.49
C GLY A 18 -34.39 10.78 7.59
N ARG A 19 -34.92 11.99 7.42
CA ARG A 19 -34.24 13.05 6.63
C ARG A 19 -32.96 13.54 7.28
N ILE A 20 -32.98 13.73 8.62
CA ILE A 20 -31.79 14.14 9.37
C ILE A 20 -30.72 13.04 9.29
N LEU A 21 -31.07 11.79 9.46
CA LEU A 21 -30.13 10.66 9.35
C LEU A 21 -29.55 10.58 7.94
N SER A 22 -30.37 10.72 6.90
CA SER A 22 -29.92 10.72 5.51
C SER A 22 -28.96 11.88 5.20
N ILE A 23 -29.23 13.08 5.73
CA ILE A 23 -28.35 14.25 5.55
C ILE A 23 -27.03 14.03 6.28
N ILE A 24 -27.04 13.51 7.50
CA ILE A 24 -25.81 13.17 8.25
C ILE A 24 -24.98 12.16 7.48
N THR A 25 -25.61 11.08 6.99
CA THR A 25 -24.92 10.07 6.20
C THR A 25 -24.32 10.66 4.91
N LEU A 26 -25.06 11.51 4.21
CA LEU A 26 -24.58 12.18 3.00
C LEU A 26 -23.38 13.09 3.32
N VAL A 27 -23.48 13.92 4.34
CA VAL A 27 -22.39 14.84 4.75
C VAL A 27 -21.15 14.05 5.16
N THR A 28 -21.32 12.99 5.94
CA THR A 28 -20.20 12.12 6.37
C THR A 28 -19.54 11.44 5.14
N SER A 29 -20.34 10.96 4.20
CA SER A 29 -19.83 10.34 2.96
C SER A 29 -19.06 11.33 2.09
N VAL A 30 -19.57 12.54 1.92
CA VAL A 30 -18.88 13.60 1.17
C VAL A 30 -17.60 14.04 1.87
N ALA A 31 -17.63 14.17 3.18
CA ALA A 31 -16.43 14.51 3.96
C ALA A 31 -15.36 13.42 3.87
N ALA A 32 -15.74 12.13 3.97
CA ALA A 32 -14.82 11.01 3.80
C ALA A 32 -14.21 10.97 2.38
N LEU A 33 -15.04 11.21 1.36
CA LEU A 33 -14.56 11.29 -0.02
C LEU A 33 -13.58 12.46 -0.22
N TYR A 34 -13.88 13.63 0.36
CA TYR A 34 -13.00 14.79 0.31
C TYR A 34 -11.64 14.49 0.97
N LEU A 35 -11.64 13.88 2.16
CA LEU A 35 -10.40 13.50 2.86
C LEU A 35 -9.59 12.45 2.10
N ALA A 36 -10.25 11.48 1.46
CA ALA A 36 -9.58 10.46 0.66
C ALA A 36 -8.92 11.03 -0.61
N LEU A 37 -9.50 12.09 -1.19
CA LEU A 37 -8.97 12.73 -2.41
C LEU A 37 -7.98 13.86 -2.11
N LYS A 38 -7.93 14.34 -0.88
CA LYS A 38 -7.00 15.38 -0.46
C LYS A 38 -5.58 14.82 -0.48
N LYS A 39 -4.65 15.59 -1.06
CA LYS A 39 -3.23 15.24 -1.05
C LYS A 39 -2.69 15.32 0.39
N PRO A 40 -2.25 14.20 0.98
CA PRO A 40 -1.67 14.21 2.31
C PRO A 40 -0.30 14.88 2.31
N ALA A 41 0.20 15.22 3.49
CA ALA A 41 1.58 15.64 3.65
C ALA A 41 2.54 14.53 3.18
N PRO A 42 3.60 14.86 2.44
CA PRO A 42 4.57 13.85 2.02
C PRO A 42 5.29 13.27 3.24
N VAL A 43 5.50 11.96 3.26
CA VAL A 43 6.18 11.24 4.35
C VAL A 43 7.70 11.46 4.33
N ALA A 44 8.24 11.88 3.19
CA ALA A 44 9.64 12.25 3.00
C ALA A 44 9.74 13.42 2.01
N ALA A 45 10.84 14.16 2.05
CA ALA A 45 11.11 15.16 1.04
C ALA A 45 11.41 14.47 -0.31
N PRO A 46 10.88 14.98 -1.44
CA PRO A 46 11.24 14.47 -2.75
C PRO A 46 12.75 14.63 -2.99
N GLN A 47 13.40 13.58 -3.46
CA GLN A 47 14.83 13.62 -3.76
C GLN A 47 15.09 14.30 -5.12
N PRO A 48 16.12 15.14 -5.24
CA PRO A 48 16.58 15.63 -6.55
C PRO A 48 17.04 14.45 -7.42
N ALA A 49 16.85 14.52 -8.74
CA ALA A 49 17.19 13.44 -9.67
C ALA A 49 18.65 12.96 -9.56
N ALA A 50 19.59 13.87 -9.33
CA ALA A 50 20.99 13.53 -9.11
C ALA A 50 21.20 12.72 -7.83
N ALA A 51 20.48 13.05 -6.75
CA ALA A 51 20.53 12.30 -5.48
C ALA A 51 19.90 10.91 -5.64
N VAL A 52 18.80 10.79 -6.37
CA VAL A 52 18.18 9.48 -6.68
C VAL A 52 19.17 8.55 -7.36
N THR A 53 19.92 9.04 -8.37
CA THR A 53 20.93 8.24 -9.06
C THR A 53 22.06 7.82 -8.12
N ALA A 54 22.59 8.73 -7.32
CA ALA A 54 23.67 8.44 -6.38
C ALA A 54 23.22 7.45 -5.29
N ASN A 55 22.03 7.65 -4.73
CA ASN A 55 21.47 6.77 -3.69
C ASN A 55 21.16 5.37 -4.24
N ALA A 56 20.66 5.26 -5.47
CA ALA A 56 20.45 3.97 -6.11
C ALA A 56 21.76 3.22 -6.36
N GLN A 57 22.84 3.92 -6.75
CA GLN A 57 24.17 3.33 -6.89
C GLN A 57 24.74 2.88 -5.54
N SER A 58 24.57 3.69 -4.49
CA SER A 58 24.98 3.34 -3.14
C SER A 58 24.26 2.06 -2.68
N PHE A 59 22.94 1.99 -2.87
CA PHE A 59 22.16 0.79 -2.59
C PHE A 59 22.72 -0.44 -3.29
N GLN A 60 22.93 -0.36 -4.61
CA GLN A 60 23.46 -1.48 -5.39
C GLN A 60 24.85 -1.90 -4.93
N THR A 61 25.73 -0.95 -4.62
CA THR A 61 27.07 -1.21 -4.11
C THR A 61 27.02 -1.98 -2.77
N LYS A 62 26.18 -1.52 -1.85
CA LYS A 62 26.00 -2.16 -0.53
C LYS A 62 25.44 -3.58 -0.66
N VAL A 63 24.44 -3.80 -1.52
CA VAL A 63 23.87 -5.13 -1.77
C VAL A 63 24.91 -6.06 -2.43
N THR A 64 25.69 -5.54 -3.37
CA THR A 64 26.77 -6.31 -4.01
C THR A 64 27.87 -6.68 -3.02
N GLN A 65 28.26 -5.76 -2.12
CA GLN A 65 29.24 -6.05 -1.07
C GLN A 65 28.75 -7.19 -0.15
N LEU A 66 27.45 -7.17 0.22
CA LEU A 66 26.87 -8.24 1.02
C LEU A 66 26.92 -9.59 0.28
N ALA A 67 26.61 -9.62 -1.01
CA ALA A 67 26.68 -10.83 -1.82
C ALA A 67 28.14 -11.33 -2.01
N GLN A 68 29.10 -10.42 -2.14
CA GLN A 68 30.53 -10.76 -2.23
C GLN A 68 31.07 -11.30 -0.92
N ALA A 69 30.73 -10.69 0.20
CA ALA A 69 31.13 -11.18 1.52
C ALA A 69 30.71 -12.64 1.74
N GLN A 70 29.54 -13.03 1.20
CA GLN A 70 29.12 -14.44 1.20
C GLN A 70 30.04 -15.32 0.34
N ALA A 71 30.35 -14.87 -0.88
CA ALA A 71 31.22 -15.64 -1.77
C ALA A 71 32.63 -15.86 -1.17
N ASP A 72 33.10 -14.91 -0.36
CA ASP A 72 34.35 -14.96 0.37
C ASP A 72 34.27 -15.77 1.68
N GLY A 73 33.10 -16.35 1.98
CA GLY A 73 32.87 -17.14 3.18
C GLY A 73 32.83 -16.34 4.50
N GLN A 74 32.63 -15.02 4.41
CA GLN A 74 32.42 -14.17 5.56
C GLN A 74 30.99 -14.35 6.07
N THR A 75 30.84 -14.66 7.35
CA THR A 75 29.53 -14.80 8.01
C THR A 75 29.28 -13.61 8.94
N GLY A 76 27.97 -13.23 9.08
CA GLY A 76 27.58 -12.20 10.03
C GLY A 76 27.80 -10.76 9.55
N SER A 77 28.13 -10.53 8.28
CA SER A 77 28.20 -9.19 7.71
C SER A 77 26.84 -8.49 7.79
N GLU A 78 26.86 -7.20 8.08
CA GLU A 78 25.68 -6.37 8.23
C GLU A 78 25.79 -5.16 7.28
N VAL A 79 24.70 -4.87 6.57
CA VAL A 79 24.60 -3.69 5.72
C VAL A 79 23.44 -2.83 6.20
N ARG A 80 23.68 -1.51 6.26
CA ARG A 80 22.72 -0.51 6.66
C ARG A 80 22.30 0.31 5.46
N LEU A 81 21.01 0.39 5.22
CA LEU A 81 20.40 1.09 4.09
C LEU A 81 19.53 2.22 4.63
N THR A 82 19.71 3.41 4.08
CA THR A 82 18.89 4.57 4.43
C THR A 82 17.56 4.57 3.69
N ALA A 83 16.58 5.33 4.18
CA ALA A 83 15.30 5.53 3.50
C ALA A 83 15.48 6.07 2.08
N ASP A 84 16.44 6.99 1.89
CA ASP A 84 16.75 7.60 0.61
C ASP A 84 17.31 6.59 -0.40
N GLU A 85 18.19 5.70 0.05
CA GLU A 85 18.74 4.63 -0.80
C GLU A 85 17.65 3.64 -1.23
N ILE A 86 16.75 3.26 -0.31
CA ILE A 86 15.64 2.37 -0.61
C ILE A 86 14.64 3.05 -1.54
N GLY A 87 14.26 4.30 -1.26
CA GLY A 87 13.37 5.08 -2.10
C GLY A 87 13.91 5.21 -3.53
N ALA A 88 15.20 5.51 -3.67
CA ALA A 88 15.87 5.61 -4.95
C ALA A 88 15.92 4.27 -5.71
N ALA A 89 16.18 3.16 -5.00
CA ALA A 89 16.17 1.83 -5.60
C ALA A 89 14.77 1.43 -6.12
N ILE A 90 13.71 1.74 -5.36
CA ILE A 90 12.33 1.48 -5.76
C ILE A 90 11.95 2.35 -6.96
N ALA A 91 12.30 3.65 -6.96
CA ALA A 91 12.04 4.55 -8.07
C ALA A 91 12.71 4.07 -9.36
N GLN A 92 13.96 3.61 -9.27
CA GLN A 92 14.69 3.06 -10.42
C GLN A 92 14.05 1.76 -10.92
N ALA A 93 13.64 0.85 -10.04
CA ALA A 93 12.96 -0.37 -10.42
C ALA A 93 11.62 -0.10 -11.12
N SER A 94 10.85 0.88 -10.64
CA SER A 94 9.57 1.29 -11.23
C SER A 94 9.74 1.84 -12.65
N THR A 95 10.78 2.61 -12.90
CA THR A 95 11.10 3.12 -14.24
C THR A 95 11.53 2.02 -15.22
N GLN A 96 12.23 1.01 -14.75
CA GLN A 96 12.64 -0.12 -15.59
C GLN A 96 11.43 -0.98 -16.01
N ILE A 97 10.45 -1.18 -15.12
CA ILE A 97 9.22 -1.91 -15.45
C ILE A 97 8.39 -1.15 -16.49
N ALA A 98 8.32 0.19 -16.39
CA ALA A 98 7.60 1.02 -17.34
C ALA A 98 8.28 1.11 -18.73
N SER A 99 9.56 0.83 -18.82
CA SER A 99 10.35 0.90 -20.06
C SER A 99 10.48 -0.43 -20.80
N VAL A 100 9.91 -1.53 -20.30
CA VAL A 100 9.84 -2.78 -21.07
C VAL A 100 8.81 -2.58 -22.18
N PRO A 101 9.21 -2.50 -23.46
CA PRO A 101 8.24 -2.42 -24.55
C PRO A 101 7.38 -3.67 -24.50
N ALA A 102 6.08 -3.50 -24.59
CA ALA A 102 5.11 -4.59 -24.74
C ALA A 102 5.40 -5.33 -26.06
N SER A 103 6.43 -6.15 -26.06
CA SER A 103 6.75 -7.01 -27.19
C SER A 103 5.82 -8.21 -27.17
N THR A 104 4.78 -8.09 -28.00
CA THR A 104 4.10 -9.16 -28.71
C THR A 104 3.84 -10.46 -27.95
N GLN A 105 2.61 -10.60 -27.49
CA GLN A 105 1.96 -11.91 -27.62
C GLN A 105 0.48 -11.73 -28.00
N PRO A 106 0.07 -12.08 -29.23
CA PRO A 106 -1.32 -12.21 -29.58
C PRO A 106 -1.79 -13.59 -29.11
N THR A 107 -2.42 -13.69 -27.99
CA THR A 107 -3.23 -14.86 -27.66
C THR A 107 -4.68 -14.43 -27.48
N ASN A 108 -5.44 -14.70 -28.53
CA ASN A 108 -6.88 -14.82 -28.51
C ASN A 108 -7.32 -15.65 -27.30
N VAL A 109 -8.09 -15.07 -26.41
CA VAL A 109 -9.07 -15.82 -25.61
C VAL A 109 -10.34 -14.99 -25.47
N ALA A 110 -11.39 -15.66 -25.88
CA ALA A 110 -12.75 -15.21 -26.04
C ALA A 110 -13.36 -14.56 -24.78
N SER A 111 -14.13 -13.53 -25.04
CA SER A 111 -15.11 -12.93 -24.16
C SER A 111 -16.01 -13.97 -23.48
N SER A 112 -16.03 -14.00 -22.18
CA SER A 112 -17.15 -14.52 -21.41
C SER A 112 -17.60 -13.43 -20.44
N SER A 113 -18.68 -12.77 -20.83
CA SER A 113 -19.47 -11.89 -19.98
C SER A 113 -20.09 -12.71 -18.85
N SER A 114 -19.72 -12.44 -17.62
CA SER A 114 -20.43 -12.88 -16.43
C SER A 114 -20.82 -11.66 -15.59
N ALA A 115 -22.09 -11.65 -15.25
CA ALA A 115 -22.80 -10.59 -14.55
C ALA A 115 -22.11 -10.18 -13.25
N ALA A 116 -21.95 -8.90 -13.08
CA ALA A 116 -21.37 -8.27 -11.89
C ALA A 116 -22.38 -8.27 -10.73
N ASP A 117 -22.00 -8.90 -9.63
CA ASP A 117 -22.64 -8.77 -8.33
C ASP A 117 -22.13 -7.49 -7.66
N PRO A 118 -22.99 -6.54 -7.26
CA PRO A 118 -22.55 -5.22 -6.78
C PRO A 118 -21.97 -5.21 -5.35
N SER A 119 -21.81 -6.35 -4.70
CA SER A 119 -21.33 -6.41 -3.32
C SER A 119 -19.82 -6.56 -3.15
N SER A 120 -19.05 -6.62 -4.24
CA SER A 120 -17.60 -6.91 -4.20
C SER A 120 -16.70 -5.69 -4.46
N THR A 121 -17.22 -4.48 -4.54
CA THR A 121 -16.49 -3.30 -5.04
C THR A 121 -15.57 -2.60 -4.02
N LEU A 122 -15.41 -3.12 -2.82
CA LEU A 122 -14.45 -2.60 -1.85
C LEU A 122 -13.20 -3.50 -1.67
N ALA A 123 -13.13 -4.61 -2.38
CA ALA A 123 -12.01 -5.53 -2.28
C ALA A 123 -11.12 -5.43 -3.52
N ALA A 124 -9.91 -4.96 -3.31
CA ALA A 124 -8.78 -5.13 -4.20
C ALA A 124 -8.88 -4.43 -5.57
N GLY A 125 -8.80 -3.11 -5.57
CA GLY A 125 -8.10 -2.47 -6.68
C GLY A 125 -6.75 -3.17 -6.80
N SER A 126 -6.54 -3.91 -7.88
CA SER A 126 -5.23 -4.47 -8.19
C SER A 126 -4.25 -3.30 -8.20
N LEU A 127 -3.32 -3.31 -7.25
CA LEU A 127 -2.20 -2.38 -7.25
C LEU A 127 -1.34 -2.78 -8.46
N ASP A 128 -1.67 -2.21 -9.60
CA ASP A 128 -0.91 -2.40 -10.81
C ASP A 128 0.41 -1.64 -10.63
N ALA A 129 1.52 -2.36 -10.56
CA ALA A 129 2.84 -1.77 -10.33
C ALA A 129 3.18 -0.68 -11.36
N SER A 130 2.54 -0.70 -12.53
CA SER A 130 2.71 0.30 -13.58
C SER A 130 2.01 1.64 -13.29
N SER A 131 1.07 1.68 -12.33
CA SER A 131 0.34 2.90 -11.95
C SER A 131 0.87 3.55 -10.65
N ILE A 132 1.92 3.00 -10.06
CA ILE A 132 2.53 3.54 -8.86
C ILE A 132 3.38 4.76 -9.24
N GLY A 133 2.95 5.96 -8.81
CA GLY A 133 3.78 7.16 -8.90
C GLY A 133 5.03 7.04 -8.02
N GLU A 134 5.94 8.01 -8.11
CA GLU A 134 7.20 8.02 -7.35
C GLU A 134 6.96 7.72 -5.87
N PRO A 135 7.45 6.58 -5.36
CA PRO A 135 7.23 6.20 -3.97
C PRO A 135 8.14 7.01 -3.05
N LEU A 136 7.56 7.52 -1.98
CA LEU A 136 8.31 8.16 -0.90
C LEU A 136 8.43 7.18 0.25
N VAL A 137 9.65 7.01 0.76
CA VAL A 137 9.94 6.12 1.89
C VAL A 137 10.57 6.95 3.00
N SER A 138 10.09 6.76 4.23
CA SER A 138 10.74 7.25 5.43
C SER A 138 10.87 6.14 6.46
N MET A 139 11.84 6.24 7.32
CA MET A 139 12.05 5.32 8.43
C MET A 139 12.30 6.12 9.70
N GLU A 140 11.57 5.78 10.75
CA GLU A 140 11.66 6.41 12.06
C GLU A 140 11.67 5.34 13.14
N GLY A 141 12.75 5.30 13.92
CA GLY A 141 12.93 4.25 14.93
C GLY A 141 12.98 2.87 14.26
N ASP A 142 11.98 2.04 14.49
CA ASP A 142 11.80 0.68 13.96
C ASP A 142 10.64 0.58 12.93
N VAL A 143 10.02 1.72 12.60
CA VAL A 143 8.89 1.80 11.69
C VAL A 143 9.35 2.28 10.32
N VAL A 144 8.98 1.54 9.27
CA VAL A 144 9.05 2.01 7.89
C VAL A 144 7.70 2.58 7.46
N ARG A 145 7.72 3.71 6.78
CA ARG A 145 6.53 4.34 6.20
C ARG A 145 6.75 4.57 4.72
N GLY A 146 5.85 4.01 3.92
CA GLY A 146 5.80 4.20 2.47
C GLY A 146 4.59 5.00 2.07
N GLN A 147 4.75 5.95 1.16
CA GLN A 147 3.66 6.69 0.53
C GLN A 147 3.79 6.54 -0.99
N PHE A 148 2.72 6.17 -1.64
CA PHE A 148 2.69 6.00 -3.09
C PHE A 148 1.37 6.49 -3.67
N LEU A 149 1.41 6.90 -4.93
CA LEU A 149 0.24 7.31 -5.68
C LEU A 149 -0.30 6.09 -6.42
N THR A 150 -1.57 5.78 -6.23
CA THR A 150 -2.25 4.69 -6.95
C THR A 150 -3.56 5.18 -7.55
N GLU A 151 -4.13 4.38 -8.44
CA GLU A 151 -5.43 4.68 -9.04
C GLU A 151 -6.52 3.78 -8.45
N VAL A 152 -7.58 4.40 -7.95
CA VAL A 152 -8.75 3.72 -7.42
C VAL A 152 -10.00 4.31 -8.09
N GLY A 153 -10.73 3.47 -8.84
CA GLY A 153 -11.94 3.92 -9.55
C GLY A 153 -11.70 5.06 -10.55
N GLY A 154 -10.57 5.06 -11.26
CA GLY A 154 -10.20 6.10 -12.23
C GLY A 154 -9.69 7.40 -11.60
N LYS A 155 -9.47 7.43 -10.28
CA LYS A 155 -8.94 8.60 -9.57
C LYS A 155 -7.62 8.28 -8.91
N LYS A 156 -6.65 9.19 -9.05
CA LYS A 156 -5.35 9.09 -8.39
C LYS A 156 -5.50 9.44 -6.91
N VAL A 157 -5.12 8.52 -6.05
CA VAL A 157 -5.15 8.69 -4.58
C VAL A 157 -3.80 8.33 -3.98
N TYR A 158 -3.43 9.04 -2.92
CA TYR A 158 -2.24 8.70 -2.14
C TYR A 158 -2.59 7.62 -1.13
N VAL A 159 -1.77 6.58 -1.08
CA VAL A 159 -1.83 5.54 -0.05
C VAL A 159 -0.58 5.63 0.79
N THR A 160 -0.76 5.69 2.10
CA THR A 160 0.34 5.64 3.07
C THR A 160 0.19 4.38 3.91
N LEU A 161 1.26 3.62 4.00
CA LEU A 161 1.35 2.40 4.78
C LEU A 161 2.56 2.50 5.71
N ALA A 162 2.37 2.30 7.01
CA ALA A 162 3.46 2.22 7.96
C ALA A 162 3.41 0.90 8.74
N GLY A 163 4.58 0.40 9.16
CA GLY A 163 4.66 -0.85 9.90
C GLY A 163 6.11 -1.27 10.18
N HIS A 164 6.23 -2.42 10.83
CA HIS A 164 7.51 -3.03 11.14
C HIS A 164 7.88 -4.04 10.06
N LEU A 165 9.11 -3.94 9.56
CA LEU A 165 9.72 -4.95 8.70
C LEU A 165 10.46 -5.97 9.55
N GLY A 166 10.42 -7.22 9.11
CA GLY A 166 11.16 -8.30 9.74
C GLY A 166 11.47 -9.42 8.76
N ALA A 167 12.15 -10.45 9.25
CA ALA A 167 12.40 -11.69 8.53
C ALA A 167 11.88 -12.87 9.35
N LYS A 168 11.19 -13.80 8.69
CA LYS A 168 10.74 -15.05 9.30
C LYS A 168 10.76 -16.18 8.27
N ASP A 169 11.37 -17.30 8.64
CA ASP A 169 11.41 -18.52 7.80
C ASP A 169 11.97 -18.29 6.39
N GLY A 170 12.92 -17.34 6.24
CA GLY A 170 13.51 -16.98 4.95
C GLY A 170 12.63 -16.08 4.06
N TYR A 171 11.61 -15.48 4.63
CA TYR A 171 10.74 -14.52 3.96
C TYR A 171 10.74 -13.19 4.70
N ALA A 172 10.68 -12.10 3.93
CA ALA A 172 10.39 -10.80 4.48
C ALA A 172 8.96 -10.76 5.03
N THR A 173 8.79 -10.19 6.21
CA THR A 173 7.49 -10.01 6.85
C THR A 173 7.21 -8.55 7.07
N PHE A 174 5.94 -8.19 7.04
CA PHE A 174 5.50 -6.83 7.29
C PHE A 174 4.30 -6.83 8.24
N GLN A 175 4.42 -6.08 9.32
CA GLN A 175 3.36 -5.90 10.30
C GLN A 175 2.85 -4.46 10.22
N PRO A 176 1.68 -4.22 9.60
CA PRO A 176 1.15 -2.88 9.45
C PRO A 176 0.72 -2.29 10.78
N THR A 177 1.09 -1.03 11.02
CA THR A 177 0.67 -0.24 12.18
C THR A 177 -0.22 0.93 11.80
N GLU A 178 -0.09 1.43 10.56
CA GLU A 178 -0.89 2.53 10.05
C GLU A 178 -1.24 2.29 8.57
N PHE A 179 -2.49 2.60 8.20
CA PHE A 179 -2.95 2.61 6.82
C PHE A 179 -3.81 3.85 6.56
N ARG A 180 -3.45 4.62 5.53
CA ARG A 180 -4.18 5.84 5.15
C ARG A 180 -4.43 5.90 3.66
N VAL A 181 -5.57 6.47 3.30
CA VAL A 181 -5.91 6.81 1.90
C VAL A 181 -6.21 8.30 1.85
N GLY A 182 -5.35 9.06 1.18
CA GLY A 182 -5.33 10.52 1.33
C GLY A 182 -5.05 10.92 2.78
N ASP A 183 -5.90 11.78 3.33
CA ASP A 183 -5.88 12.15 4.75
C ASP A 183 -6.76 11.25 5.63
N LEU A 184 -7.45 10.27 5.03
CA LEU A 184 -8.32 9.36 5.77
C LEU A 184 -7.51 8.22 6.39
N SER A 185 -7.49 8.14 7.72
CA SER A 185 -6.91 7.02 8.45
C SER A 185 -7.92 5.86 8.52
N ILE A 186 -7.50 4.68 8.05
CA ILE A 186 -8.31 3.48 8.06
C ILE A 186 -7.77 2.54 9.15
N PRO A 187 -8.61 2.04 10.06
CA PRO A 187 -8.15 1.09 11.07
C PRO A 187 -7.49 -0.13 10.43
N VAL A 188 -6.28 -0.46 10.88
CA VAL A 188 -5.50 -1.57 10.32
C VAL A 188 -6.25 -2.89 10.41
N SER A 189 -7.09 -3.07 11.44
CA SER A 189 -7.92 -4.27 11.60
C SER A 189 -8.86 -4.54 10.41
N LEU A 190 -9.27 -3.50 9.68
CA LEU A 190 -10.16 -3.65 8.52
C LEU A 190 -9.41 -4.08 7.25
N VAL A 191 -8.11 -3.80 7.18
CA VAL A 191 -7.29 -4.07 5.99
C VAL A 191 -6.28 -5.21 6.21
N ASN A 192 -6.04 -5.59 7.45
CA ASN A 192 -5.02 -6.57 7.82
C ASN A 192 -5.20 -7.90 7.08
N ASP A 193 -6.40 -8.45 7.07
CA ASP A 193 -6.69 -9.75 6.44
C ASP A 193 -6.46 -9.69 4.93
N ALA A 194 -6.90 -8.61 4.27
CA ALA A 194 -6.68 -8.41 2.84
C ALA A 194 -5.19 -8.24 2.53
N LEU A 195 -4.46 -7.50 3.39
CA LEU A 195 -3.02 -7.29 3.24
C LEU A 195 -2.25 -8.60 3.45
N GLN A 196 -2.56 -9.35 4.50
CA GLN A 196 -1.94 -10.66 4.76
C GLN A 196 -2.20 -11.64 3.61
N LYS A 197 -3.42 -11.69 3.08
CA LYS A 197 -3.74 -12.50 1.92
C LYS A 197 -2.89 -12.10 0.71
N LYS A 198 -2.74 -10.80 0.43
CA LYS A 198 -1.89 -10.30 -0.66
C LYS A 198 -0.41 -10.64 -0.46
N LEU A 199 0.10 -10.53 0.76
CA LEU A 199 1.47 -10.93 1.08
C LEU A 199 1.67 -12.43 0.85
N LEU A 200 0.70 -13.27 1.23
CA LEU A 200 0.75 -14.71 0.97
C LEU A 200 0.67 -15.04 -0.52
N GLU A 201 -0.18 -14.37 -1.29
CA GLU A 201 -0.27 -14.53 -2.75
C GLU A 201 1.04 -14.14 -3.46
N GLN A 202 1.79 -13.21 -2.89
CA GLN A 202 3.08 -12.74 -3.43
C GLN A 202 4.28 -13.28 -2.65
N ARG A 203 4.11 -14.37 -1.91
CA ARG A 203 5.15 -14.93 -1.04
C ARG A 203 6.47 -15.17 -1.77
N ASP A 204 6.43 -15.63 -3.01
CA ASP A 204 7.63 -15.90 -3.81
C ASP A 204 8.47 -14.63 -4.04
N ARG A 205 7.84 -13.47 -4.10
CA ARG A 205 8.54 -12.17 -4.22
C ARG A 205 9.11 -11.68 -2.89
N LEU A 206 8.61 -12.20 -1.79
CA LEU A 206 9.07 -11.87 -0.44
C LEU A 206 10.16 -12.82 0.06
N LYS A 207 10.53 -13.82 -0.76
CA LYS A 207 11.62 -14.73 -0.42
C LYS A 207 12.93 -13.96 -0.35
N LEU A 208 13.56 -14.02 0.80
CA LEU A 208 14.87 -13.42 1.00
C LEU A 208 15.94 -14.27 0.31
N PRO A 209 17.00 -13.65 -0.21
CA PRO A 209 18.17 -14.39 -0.70
C PRO A 209 18.70 -15.33 0.38
N GLU A 210 19.23 -16.47 -0.01
CA GLU A 210 19.69 -17.51 0.93
C GLU A 210 20.78 -17.05 1.90
N PHE A 211 21.52 -16.02 1.50
CA PHE A 211 22.56 -15.41 2.33
C PHE A 211 22.03 -14.42 3.37
N VAL A 212 20.76 -14.02 3.31
CA VAL A 212 20.14 -13.10 4.27
C VAL A 212 19.57 -13.91 5.43
N SER A 213 19.98 -13.56 6.65
CA SER A 213 19.45 -14.18 7.88
C SER A 213 18.36 -13.35 8.52
N ASP A 214 18.50 -12.02 8.45
CA ASP A 214 17.58 -11.09 9.11
C ASP A 214 17.46 -9.79 8.34
N VAL A 215 16.27 -9.19 8.43
CA VAL A 215 15.95 -7.86 7.90
C VAL A 215 15.11 -7.15 8.93
N ARG A 216 15.54 -5.98 9.39
CA ARG A 216 14.81 -5.18 10.37
C ARG A 216 15.11 -3.71 10.20
N VAL A 217 14.28 -2.87 10.76
CA VAL A 217 14.53 -1.42 10.84
C VAL A 217 14.93 -1.08 12.26
N GLU A 218 16.05 -0.39 12.40
CA GLU A 218 16.54 0.15 13.67
C GLU A 218 17.10 1.56 13.46
N ASN A 219 16.76 2.46 14.37
CA ASN A 219 17.26 3.85 14.35
C ASN A 219 17.04 4.58 13.02
N GLY A 220 15.98 4.24 12.27
CA GLY A 220 15.69 4.86 11.00
C GLY A 220 16.50 4.33 9.81
N GLU A 221 17.17 3.20 9.97
CA GLU A 221 17.90 2.50 8.92
C GLU A 221 17.40 1.05 8.77
N LEU A 222 17.37 0.56 7.55
CA LEU A 222 17.10 -0.84 7.27
C LEU A 222 18.41 -1.63 7.42
N ILE A 223 18.40 -2.57 8.34
CA ILE A 223 19.52 -3.46 8.61
C ILE A 223 19.26 -4.78 7.92
N VAL A 224 20.18 -5.19 7.07
CA VAL A 224 20.20 -6.51 6.42
C VAL A 224 21.39 -7.28 6.94
N LYS A 225 21.13 -8.38 7.62
CA LYS A 225 22.19 -9.23 8.21
C LYS A 225 22.35 -10.50 7.39
N GLN A 226 23.60 -10.86 7.18
CA GLN A 226 24.01 -12.11 6.52
C GLN A 226 23.99 -13.30 7.51
N LYS A 227 23.81 -14.49 6.99
CA LYS A 227 23.94 -15.75 7.75
C LYS A 227 25.35 -16.00 8.21
#